data_86b81f08e482c5f9688d8b152876b3b3
#
_entry.id   86b81f08e482c5f9688d8b152876b3b3
#
_cell.length_a   1.000
_cell.length_b   1.000
_cell.length_c   1.000
_cell.angle_alpha   90.00
_cell.angle_beta   90.00
_cell.angle_gamma   90.00
#
_symmetry.space_group_name_H-M   'P 1'
#
loop_
_entity.id
_entity.type
_entity.pdbx_description
1 polymer ?
#
loop_
_entity_poly.entity_id
_entity_poly.type
_entity_poly.pdbx_seq_one_letter_code
_entity_poly.pdbx_strand_id
1 'polypeptide(L)'
;MAEQNNNQQQDVNQLLKVRYDKLHELQENGKDPFVITKYDVTNHSTDVKEHFEEMEGKEVSLAGRMMFKRVMGKASFCNIQDLKGRIQIYVARDSIGEESYADFKKYDVGDILGVKGTVFKTKTGEISIHAAEVTLLSKSLQILPEKFHGLTDTDTRYRQRYVDLIMNEDVKDTFVKRSKVISTIRRYLDGQGFMEVETPMLVSNAGGAAARPFETHFNALDEDLKLRISLELYLKRLIVGGMERVYEIGRVFRNEGLDTRHNP
;
A
#
# COMPACT_ATOMS: atom_id res chain seq x y z
N MET A 1 -18.16 -21.23 -22.46
CA MET A 1 -17.00 -20.63 -21.82
C MET A 1 -16.47 -19.39 -22.56
N ALA A 2 -16.29 -19.40 -23.89
CA ALA A 2 -15.80 -18.21 -24.62
C ALA A 2 -16.80 -17.03 -24.63
N GLU A 3 -18.11 -17.29 -24.78
CA GLU A 3 -19.13 -16.24 -24.73
C GLU A 3 -19.32 -15.62 -23.34
N GLN A 4 -19.20 -16.42 -22.28
CA GLN A 4 -19.25 -15.91 -20.90
C GLN A 4 -18.05 -15.03 -20.57
N ASN A 5 -16.84 -15.38 -21.03
CA ASN A 5 -15.66 -14.56 -20.89
C ASN A 5 -15.77 -13.24 -21.67
N ASN A 6 -16.38 -13.25 -22.84
CA ASN A 6 -16.55 -12.05 -23.66
C ASN A 6 -17.54 -11.06 -23.02
N ASN A 7 -18.64 -11.55 -22.44
CA ASN A 7 -19.61 -10.73 -21.73
C ASN A 7 -18.99 -10.11 -20.44
N GLN A 8 -18.24 -10.89 -19.66
CA GLN A 8 -17.57 -10.37 -18.47
C GLN A 8 -16.55 -9.28 -18.81
N GLN A 9 -15.80 -9.44 -19.90
CA GLN A 9 -14.82 -8.43 -20.35
C GLN A 9 -15.52 -7.15 -20.84
N GLN A 10 -16.66 -7.25 -21.50
CA GLN A 10 -17.47 -6.10 -21.92
C GLN A 10 -18.04 -5.35 -20.71
N ASP A 11 -18.55 -6.05 -19.70
CA ASP A 11 -19.07 -5.47 -18.46
C ASP A 11 -17.98 -4.73 -17.68
N VAL A 12 -16.78 -5.32 -17.58
CA VAL A 12 -15.61 -4.66 -16.94
C VAL A 12 -15.23 -3.38 -17.68
N ASN A 13 -15.19 -3.42 -19.01
CA ASN A 13 -14.84 -2.24 -19.82
C ASN A 13 -15.88 -1.10 -19.66
N GLN A 14 -17.17 -1.44 -19.55
CA GLN A 14 -18.21 -0.44 -19.27
C GLN A 14 -18.06 0.19 -17.89
N LEU A 15 -17.78 -0.61 -16.86
CA LEU A 15 -17.54 -0.09 -15.50
C LEU A 15 -16.30 0.80 -15.42
N LEU A 16 -15.23 0.44 -16.12
CA LEU A 16 -14.04 1.29 -16.22
C LEU A 16 -14.38 2.61 -16.87
N LYS A 17 -15.10 2.58 -18.01
CA LYS A 17 -15.54 3.79 -18.70
C LYS A 17 -16.33 4.72 -17.78
N VAL A 18 -17.30 4.21 -17.03
CA VAL A 18 -18.09 4.99 -16.07
C VAL A 18 -17.20 5.68 -15.03
N ARG A 19 -16.13 5.04 -14.57
CA ARG A 19 -15.20 5.64 -13.60
C ARG A 19 -14.38 6.77 -14.22
N TYR A 20 -13.94 6.60 -15.47
CA TYR A 20 -13.26 7.65 -16.21
C TYR A 20 -14.20 8.85 -16.50
N ASP A 21 -15.43 8.59 -16.91
CA ASP A 21 -16.44 9.62 -17.14
C ASP A 21 -16.70 10.44 -15.86
N LYS A 22 -16.83 9.79 -14.71
CA LYS A 22 -16.94 10.46 -13.40
C LYS A 22 -15.71 11.30 -13.04
N LEU A 23 -14.50 10.83 -13.38
CA LEU A 23 -13.28 11.62 -13.17
C LEU A 23 -13.29 12.86 -14.04
N HIS A 24 -13.62 12.74 -15.32
CA HIS A 24 -13.73 13.88 -16.24
C HIS A 24 -14.78 14.89 -15.75
N GLU A 25 -15.94 14.44 -15.30
CA GLU A 25 -16.96 15.32 -14.71
C GLU A 25 -16.41 16.09 -13.50
N LEU A 26 -15.64 15.44 -12.61
CA LEU A 26 -15.00 16.09 -11.48
C LEU A 26 -13.96 17.14 -11.93
N GLN A 27 -13.15 16.83 -12.93
CA GLN A 27 -12.14 17.73 -13.48
C GLN A 27 -12.77 18.96 -14.13
N GLU A 28 -13.80 18.78 -14.95
CA GLU A 28 -14.55 19.87 -15.60
C GLU A 28 -15.21 20.81 -14.58
N ASN A 29 -15.65 20.27 -13.43
CA ASN A 29 -16.25 21.04 -12.35
C ASN A 29 -15.22 21.65 -11.37
N GLY A 30 -13.91 21.56 -11.67
CA GLY A 30 -12.85 22.10 -10.81
C GLY A 30 -12.66 21.31 -9.49
N LYS A 31 -13.14 20.08 -9.43
CA LYS A 31 -13.04 19.16 -8.26
C LYS A 31 -12.09 18.00 -8.52
N ASP A 32 -11.01 18.23 -9.28
CA ASP A 32 -10.01 17.20 -9.59
C ASP A 32 -9.33 16.69 -8.32
N PRO A 33 -9.51 15.42 -7.92
CA PRO A 33 -8.90 14.88 -6.70
C PRO A 33 -7.37 14.77 -6.81
N PHE A 34 -6.81 14.71 -8.02
CA PHE A 34 -5.38 14.49 -8.21
C PHE A 34 -4.52 15.76 -8.04
N VAL A 35 -5.14 16.94 -7.88
CA VAL A 35 -4.43 18.17 -7.52
C VAL A 35 -4.21 18.29 -6.00
N ILE A 36 -4.89 17.46 -5.20
CA ILE A 36 -4.74 17.45 -3.74
C ILE A 36 -3.49 16.65 -3.38
N THR A 37 -2.40 17.35 -3.04
CA THR A 37 -1.10 16.73 -2.74
C THR A 37 -0.86 16.47 -1.25
N LYS A 38 -1.68 17.07 -0.37
CA LYS A 38 -1.56 16.93 1.08
C LYS A 38 -2.95 16.88 1.74
N TYR A 39 -3.09 16.03 2.73
CA TYR A 39 -4.24 15.98 3.62
C TYR A 39 -3.77 15.73 5.05
N ASP A 40 -4.20 16.56 5.99
CA ASP A 40 -3.77 16.49 7.38
C ASP A 40 -4.60 15.47 8.15
N VAL A 41 -3.97 14.37 8.54
CA VAL A 41 -4.54 13.28 9.33
C VAL A 41 -4.14 13.46 10.79
N THR A 42 -5.11 13.44 11.71
CA THR A 42 -4.83 13.53 13.15
C THR A 42 -4.77 12.15 13.82
N ASN A 43 -5.54 11.19 13.35
CA ASN A 43 -5.71 9.87 13.97
C ASN A 43 -5.84 8.78 12.91
N HIS A 44 -5.51 7.54 13.29
CA HIS A 44 -5.85 6.35 12.51
C HIS A 44 -7.07 5.63 13.09
N SER A 45 -7.66 4.75 12.29
CA SER A 45 -8.88 4.00 12.62
C SER A 45 -8.78 3.22 13.93
N THR A 46 -7.65 2.55 14.19
CA THR A 46 -7.42 1.81 15.44
C THR A 46 -7.24 2.74 16.63
N ASP A 47 -6.56 3.86 16.47
CA ASP A 47 -6.36 4.83 17.57
C ASP A 47 -7.70 5.32 18.10
N VAL A 48 -8.67 5.60 17.20
CA VAL A 48 -10.01 6.00 17.56
C VAL A 48 -10.79 4.87 18.26
N LYS A 49 -10.64 3.62 17.78
CA LYS A 49 -11.37 2.49 18.35
C LYS A 49 -10.84 2.07 19.72
N GLU A 50 -9.50 2.05 19.88
CA GLU A 50 -8.84 1.63 21.11
C GLU A 50 -8.98 2.65 22.25
N HIS A 51 -9.06 3.94 21.91
CA HIS A 51 -9.21 5.03 22.88
C HIS A 51 -10.57 5.69 22.81
N PHE A 52 -11.61 4.92 22.47
CA PHE A 52 -12.95 5.48 22.24
C PHE A 52 -13.48 6.31 23.41
N GLU A 53 -13.33 5.84 24.65
CA GLU A 53 -13.82 6.54 25.84
C GLU A 53 -13.24 7.96 26.00
N GLU A 54 -11.99 8.15 25.56
CA GLU A 54 -11.33 9.45 25.59
C GLU A 54 -11.66 10.30 24.37
N MET A 55 -12.06 9.67 23.27
CA MET A 55 -12.25 10.30 21.96
C MET A 55 -13.70 10.56 21.60
N GLU A 56 -14.66 10.01 22.35
CA GLU A 56 -16.07 10.24 22.10
C GLU A 56 -16.39 11.74 22.12
N GLY A 57 -17.09 12.24 21.11
CA GLY A 57 -17.42 13.64 20.92
C GLY A 57 -16.28 14.54 20.42
N LYS A 58 -15.05 14.03 20.29
CA LYS A 58 -13.93 14.81 19.73
C LYS A 58 -13.93 14.81 18.21
N GLU A 59 -13.43 15.91 17.65
CA GLU A 59 -13.19 16.02 16.23
C GLU A 59 -11.89 15.31 15.84
N VAL A 60 -11.96 14.58 14.73
CA VAL A 60 -10.82 13.87 14.14
C VAL A 60 -10.79 14.05 12.63
N SER A 61 -9.60 13.93 12.07
CA SER A 61 -9.35 13.90 10.63
C SER A 61 -8.67 12.58 10.26
N LEU A 62 -9.30 11.79 9.38
CA LEU A 62 -8.81 10.51 8.93
C LEU A 62 -8.75 10.48 7.41
N ALA A 63 -7.86 9.67 6.86
CA ALA A 63 -7.84 9.37 5.44
C ALA A 63 -7.72 7.85 5.21
N GLY A 64 -8.44 7.34 4.22
CA GLY A 64 -8.40 5.92 3.92
C GLY A 64 -9.14 5.54 2.65
N ARG A 65 -8.93 4.31 2.22
CA ARG A 65 -9.61 3.75 1.05
C ARG A 65 -11.02 3.31 1.42
N MET A 66 -12.01 3.77 0.66
CA MET A 66 -13.40 3.34 0.83
C MET A 66 -13.57 1.88 0.37
N MET A 67 -13.80 0.98 1.31
CA MET A 67 -13.94 -0.47 1.06
C MET A 67 -15.39 -0.92 0.99
N PHE A 68 -16.32 -0.09 1.45
CA PHE A 68 -17.74 -0.37 1.45
C PHE A 68 -18.52 0.94 1.46
N LYS A 69 -19.66 0.97 0.77
CA LYS A 69 -20.59 2.09 0.79
C LYS A 69 -22.03 1.58 0.72
N ARG A 70 -22.89 2.15 1.57
CA ARG A 70 -24.34 1.92 1.56
C ARG A 70 -25.07 3.25 1.64
N VAL A 71 -25.80 3.58 0.59
CA VAL A 71 -26.61 4.79 0.52
C VAL A 71 -28.06 4.49 1.00
N MET A 72 -28.57 5.30 1.92
CA MET A 72 -29.91 5.15 2.50
C MET A 72 -30.62 6.51 2.48
N GLY A 73 -31.02 6.97 1.30
CA GLY A 73 -31.73 8.24 1.12
C GLY A 73 -30.89 9.47 1.49
N LYS A 74 -31.18 10.10 2.63
CA LYS A 74 -30.48 11.32 3.13
C LYS A 74 -29.23 11.02 3.95
N ALA A 75 -28.96 9.77 4.24
CA ALA A 75 -27.80 9.33 5.00
C ALA A 75 -27.12 8.15 4.31
N SER A 76 -25.86 7.96 4.58
CA SER A 76 -25.05 6.86 4.04
C SER A 76 -24.08 6.37 5.08
N PHE A 77 -23.69 5.11 4.96
CA PHE A 77 -22.55 4.55 5.67
C PHE A 77 -21.48 4.13 4.67
N CYS A 78 -20.23 4.38 5.00
CA CYS A 78 -19.10 3.76 4.30
C CYS A 78 -18.07 3.32 5.33
N ASN A 79 -17.21 2.39 4.92
CA ASN A 79 -16.05 2.00 5.71
C ASN A 79 -14.80 2.45 4.95
N ILE A 80 -13.93 3.17 5.64
CA ILE A 80 -12.59 3.48 5.13
C ILE A 80 -11.55 2.59 5.79
N GLN A 81 -10.57 2.16 5.00
CA GLN A 81 -9.41 1.39 5.44
C GLN A 81 -8.17 2.26 5.34
N ASP A 82 -7.48 2.42 6.46
CA ASP A 82 -6.20 3.13 6.55
C ASP A 82 -5.01 2.17 6.77
N LEU A 83 -3.88 2.69 7.22
CA LEU A 83 -2.69 1.89 7.50
C LEU A 83 -2.93 0.86 8.62
N LYS A 84 -3.71 1.24 9.65
CA LYS A 84 -3.86 0.45 10.88
C LYS A 84 -5.10 -0.44 10.90
N GLY A 85 -6.16 -0.08 10.17
CA GLY A 85 -7.39 -0.87 10.17
C GLY A 85 -8.54 -0.24 9.41
N ARG A 86 -9.76 -0.48 9.87
CA ARG A 86 -10.99 0.04 9.26
C ARG A 86 -11.85 0.76 10.28
N ILE A 87 -12.56 1.80 9.83
CA ILE A 87 -13.55 2.51 10.64
C ILE A 87 -14.77 2.85 9.80
N GLN A 88 -15.93 2.83 10.44
CA GLN A 88 -17.18 3.23 9.83
C GLN A 88 -17.32 4.76 9.82
N ILE A 89 -17.81 5.29 8.72
CA ILE A 89 -18.12 6.69 8.54
C ILE A 89 -19.63 6.81 8.30
N TYR A 90 -20.29 7.65 9.08
CA TYR A 90 -21.66 8.05 8.86
C TYR A 90 -21.67 9.40 8.14
N VAL A 91 -22.30 9.44 6.99
CA VAL A 91 -22.34 10.62 6.12
C VAL A 91 -23.81 11.03 5.95
N ALA A 92 -24.21 12.13 6.57
CA ALA A 92 -25.55 12.67 6.48
C ALA A 92 -25.56 13.92 5.58
N ARG A 93 -26.57 14.02 4.70
CA ARG A 93 -26.76 15.17 3.82
C ARG A 93 -26.83 16.48 4.59
N ASP A 94 -27.55 16.47 5.71
CA ASP A 94 -27.77 17.66 6.53
C ASP A 94 -26.49 18.10 7.27
N SER A 95 -25.48 17.22 7.39
CA SER A 95 -24.21 17.51 8.05
C SER A 95 -23.13 18.02 7.07
N ILE A 96 -23.03 17.42 5.88
CA ILE A 96 -21.99 17.78 4.89
C ILE A 96 -22.50 18.71 3.78
N GLY A 97 -23.79 19.01 3.76
CA GLY A 97 -24.45 19.80 2.72
C GLY A 97 -24.94 18.98 1.54
N GLU A 98 -25.93 19.51 0.82
CA GLU A 98 -26.62 18.80 -0.26
C GLU A 98 -25.70 18.52 -1.46
N GLU A 99 -24.87 19.48 -1.86
CA GLU A 99 -23.92 19.36 -2.96
C GLU A 99 -22.85 18.29 -2.65
N SER A 100 -22.17 18.42 -1.52
CA SER A 100 -21.14 17.46 -1.09
C SER A 100 -21.70 16.04 -0.94
N TYR A 101 -22.96 15.92 -0.49
CA TYR A 101 -23.62 14.63 -0.39
C TYR A 101 -23.98 14.05 -1.76
N ALA A 102 -24.34 14.88 -2.73
CA ALA A 102 -24.58 14.47 -4.11
C ALA A 102 -23.28 13.95 -4.75
N ASP A 103 -22.15 14.62 -4.51
CA ASP A 103 -20.83 14.16 -4.96
C ASP A 103 -20.45 12.86 -4.28
N PHE A 104 -20.61 12.75 -2.96
CA PHE A 104 -20.31 11.51 -2.21
C PHE A 104 -21.09 10.32 -2.75
N LYS A 105 -22.34 10.49 -3.16
CA LYS A 105 -23.12 9.40 -3.78
C LYS A 105 -22.52 8.87 -5.08
N LYS A 106 -21.76 9.71 -5.82
CA LYS A 106 -21.08 9.31 -7.06
C LYS A 106 -19.73 8.61 -6.82
N TYR A 107 -19.13 8.74 -5.61
CA TYR A 107 -17.85 8.09 -5.29
C TYR A 107 -17.99 6.57 -5.36
N ASP A 108 -16.91 5.89 -5.71
CA ASP A 108 -16.88 4.44 -5.91
C ASP A 108 -16.07 3.72 -4.83
N VAL A 109 -16.40 2.48 -4.58
CA VAL A 109 -15.56 1.60 -3.74
C VAL A 109 -14.17 1.51 -4.37
N GLY A 110 -13.15 1.73 -3.55
CA GLY A 110 -11.77 1.88 -3.98
C GLY A 110 -11.23 3.31 -3.93
N ASP A 111 -12.10 4.33 -3.97
CA ASP A 111 -11.70 5.73 -3.85
C ASP A 111 -11.02 5.99 -2.49
N ILE A 112 -10.06 6.92 -2.47
CA ILE A 112 -9.43 7.37 -1.21
C ILE A 112 -10.12 8.64 -0.76
N LEU A 113 -10.60 8.62 0.48
CA LEU A 113 -11.35 9.71 1.09
C LEU A 113 -10.57 10.29 2.26
N GLY A 114 -10.63 11.62 2.39
CA GLY A 114 -10.37 12.35 3.61
C GLY A 114 -11.69 12.63 4.31
N VAL A 115 -11.74 12.44 5.61
CA VAL A 115 -12.97 12.64 6.43
C VAL A 115 -12.61 13.41 7.67
N LYS A 116 -13.27 14.56 7.87
CA LYS A 116 -13.27 15.26 9.16
C LYS A 116 -14.63 15.08 9.82
N GLY A 117 -14.64 14.85 11.11
CA GLY A 117 -15.91 14.64 11.82
C GLY A 117 -15.72 14.24 13.28
N THR A 118 -16.82 13.96 13.93
CA THR A 118 -16.89 13.68 15.35
C THR A 118 -16.99 12.19 15.63
N VAL A 119 -16.22 11.71 16.58
CA VAL A 119 -16.24 10.31 17.03
C VAL A 119 -17.54 10.05 17.79
N PHE A 120 -18.25 8.97 17.45
CA PHE A 120 -19.46 8.56 18.15
C PHE A 120 -19.66 7.05 18.08
N LYS A 121 -20.56 6.54 18.90
CA LYS A 121 -20.99 5.14 18.88
C LYS A 121 -22.42 5.05 18.33
N THR A 122 -22.61 4.17 17.36
CA THR A 122 -23.94 3.92 16.80
C THR A 122 -24.84 3.19 17.80
N LYS A 123 -26.15 3.19 17.56
CA LYS A 123 -27.12 2.44 18.40
C LYS A 123 -26.83 0.93 18.45
N THR A 124 -26.16 0.41 17.43
CA THR A 124 -25.74 -1.02 17.34
C THR A 124 -24.38 -1.28 17.98
N GLY A 125 -23.73 -0.27 18.54
CA GLY A 125 -22.45 -0.40 19.25
C GLY A 125 -21.20 -0.20 18.38
N GLU A 126 -21.33 0.09 17.06
CA GLU A 126 -20.16 0.32 16.20
C GLU A 126 -19.58 1.72 16.40
N ILE A 127 -18.27 1.79 16.67
CA ILE A 127 -17.52 3.04 16.78
C ILE A 127 -17.35 3.63 15.38
N SER A 128 -17.79 4.87 15.21
CA SER A 128 -17.93 5.52 13.91
C SER A 128 -17.56 7.00 13.97
N ILE A 129 -17.34 7.58 12.80
CA ILE A 129 -17.15 9.03 12.63
C ILE A 129 -18.41 9.61 12.00
N HIS A 130 -19.02 10.61 12.63
CA HIS A 130 -20.04 11.43 12.03
C HIS A 130 -19.37 12.51 11.19
N ALA A 131 -19.40 12.35 9.89
CA ALA A 131 -18.70 13.24 8.97
C ALA A 131 -19.30 14.65 8.96
N ALA A 132 -18.46 15.65 9.17
CA ALA A 132 -18.73 17.07 8.91
C ALA A 132 -18.19 17.50 7.53
N GLU A 133 -17.12 16.85 7.06
CA GLU A 133 -16.53 17.07 5.74
C GLU A 133 -16.05 15.75 5.15
N VAL A 134 -16.29 15.56 3.85
CA VAL A 134 -15.77 14.42 3.08
C VAL A 134 -15.11 14.93 1.82
N THR A 135 -13.83 14.66 1.66
CA THR A 135 -13.02 15.08 0.51
C THR A 135 -12.58 13.86 -0.29
N LEU A 136 -12.76 13.88 -1.60
CA LEU A 136 -12.19 12.86 -2.48
C LEU A 136 -10.71 13.19 -2.70
N LEU A 137 -9.81 12.35 -2.18
CA LEU A 137 -8.35 12.54 -2.28
C LEU A 137 -7.74 11.85 -3.50
N SER A 138 -8.35 10.73 -3.94
CA SER A 138 -7.92 10.00 -5.12
C SER A 138 -9.05 9.15 -5.66
N LYS A 139 -9.26 9.18 -6.97
CA LYS A 139 -10.24 8.36 -7.68
C LYS A 139 -9.66 7.01 -8.04
N SER A 140 -10.34 5.93 -7.64
CA SER A 140 -10.00 4.57 -8.05
C SER A 140 -10.55 4.31 -9.46
N LEU A 141 -9.68 4.25 -10.44
CA LEU A 141 -10.08 3.99 -11.84
C LEU A 141 -10.23 2.49 -12.11
N GLN A 142 -9.48 1.65 -11.41
CA GLN A 142 -9.59 0.20 -11.50
C GLN A 142 -10.60 -0.35 -10.49
N ILE A 143 -11.28 -1.44 -10.87
CA ILE A 143 -12.23 -2.14 -10.02
C ILE A 143 -11.45 -3.06 -9.09
N LEU A 144 -11.75 -2.99 -7.80
CA LEU A 144 -11.19 -3.93 -6.83
C LEU A 144 -11.83 -5.31 -7.02
N PRO A 145 -11.09 -6.41 -6.79
CA PRO A 145 -11.64 -7.76 -6.75
C PRO A 145 -12.83 -7.89 -5.79
N GLU A 146 -13.68 -8.90 -6.00
CA GLU A 146 -14.85 -9.12 -5.16
C GLU A 146 -14.48 -9.33 -3.69
N LYS A 147 -15.24 -8.67 -2.81
CA LYS A 147 -14.94 -8.54 -1.38
C LYS A 147 -15.02 -9.87 -0.62
N PHE A 148 -15.90 -10.79 -1.02
CA PHE A 148 -16.24 -11.99 -0.22
C PHE A 148 -15.17 -13.07 -0.23
N HIS A 149 -14.36 -13.14 -1.27
CA HIS A 149 -13.31 -14.17 -1.41
C HIS A 149 -11.90 -13.60 -1.35
N GLY A 150 -11.76 -12.26 -1.26
CA GLY A 150 -10.47 -11.59 -1.35
C GLY A 150 -9.80 -11.88 -2.70
N LEU A 151 -8.51 -11.65 -2.76
CA LEU A 151 -7.67 -12.07 -3.88
C LEU A 151 -7.06 -13.43 -3.53
N THR A 152 -7.63 -14.52 -4.05
CA THR A 152 -7.23 -15.91 -3.73
C THR A 152 -6.20 -16.48 -4.68
N ASP A 153 -6.22 -16.07 -5.95
CA ASP A 153 -5.28 -16.55 -6.96
C ASP A 153 -3.84 -16.15 -6.60
N THR A 154 -2.99 -17.14 -6.40
CA THR A 154 -1.63 -16.96 -5.90
C THR A 154 -0.75 -16.18 -6.89
N ASP A 155 -0.88 -16.44 -8.19
CA ASP A 155 -0.07 -15.74 -9.20
C ASP A 155 -0.43 -14.26 -9.26
N THR A 156 -1.71 -13.93 -9.27
CA THR A 156 -2.20 -12.55 -9.22
C THR A 156 -1.77 -11.84 -7.92
N ARG A 157 -1.81 -12.52 -6.76
CA ARG A 157 -1.33 -11.98 -5.49
C ARG A 157 0.14 -11.59 -5.52
N TYR A 158 0.98 -12.39 -6.18
CA TYR A 158 2.39 -12.07 -6.33
C TYR A 158 2.66 -10.99 -7.37
N ARG A 159 1.97 -11.02 -8.51
CA ARG A 159 2.15 -10.05 -9.60
C ARG A 159 1.53 -8.69 -9.32
N GLN A 160 0.38 -8.67 -8.63
CA GLN A 160 -0.35 -7.46 -8.24
C GLN A 160 -0.34 -7.31 -6.71
N ARG A 161 0.85 -7.29 -6.11
CA ARG A 161 1.03 -7.20 -4.66
C ARG A 161 0.30 -6.00 -4.04
N TYR A 162 0.21 -4.88 -4.74
CA TYR A 162 -0.53 -3.71 -4.31
C TYR A 162 -2.04 -3.97 -4.16
N VAL A 163 -2.63 -4.81 -5.00
CA VAL A 163 -4.04 -5.23 -4.85
C VAL A 163 -4.19 -6.20 -3.69
N ASP A 164 -3.27 -7.16 -3.55
CA ASP A 164 -3.23 -8.10 -2.43
C ASP A 164 -3.16 -7.37 -1.08
N LEU A 165 -2.36 -6.31 -0.97
CA LEU A 165 -2.26 -5.45 0.22
C LEU A 165 -3.56 -4.67 0.52
N ILE A 166 -4.37 -4.36 -0.49
CA ILE A 166 -5.68 -3.71 -0.31
C ILE A 166 -6.71 -4.71 0.19
N MET A 167 -6.72 -5.91 -0.38
CA MET A 167 -7.79 -6.90 -0.16
C MET A 167 -7.56 -7.79 1.04
N ASN A 168 -6.30 -8.16 1.33
CA ASN A 168 -5.89 -9.10 2.37
C ASN A 168 -5.10 -8.39 3.46
N GLU A 169 -5.73 -8.12 4.59
CA GLU A 169 -5.13 -7.33 5.70
C GLU A 169 -3.93 -8.01 6.35
N ASP A 170 -3.96 -9.34 6.46
CA ASP A 170 -2.88 -10.18 7.00
C ASP A 170 -1.57 -10.05 6.20
N VAL A 171 -1.67 -9.81 4.90
CA VAL A 171 -0.50 -9.60 4.03
C VAL A 171 0.26 -8.34 4.44
N LYS A 172 -0.46 -7.25 4.74
CA LYS A 172 0.15 -5.99 5.21
C LYS A 172 0.93 -6.22 6.50
N ASP A 173 0.35 -6.94 7.45
CA ASP A 173 0.99 -7.27 8.73
C ASP A 173 2.29 -8.06 8.53
N THR A 174 2.31 -9.00 7.58
CA THR A 174 3.53 -9.74 7.21
C THR A 174 4.65 -8.82 6.77
N PHE A 175 4.36 -7.81 5.91
CA PHE A 175 5.37 -6.85 5.46
C PHE A 175 5.84 -5.91 6.58
N VAL A 176 4.94 -5.48 7.46
CA VAL A 176 5.29 -4.70 8.65
C VAL A 176 6.20 -5.51 9.57
N LYS A 177 5.89 -6.78 9.84
CA LYS A 177 6.73 -7.69 10.63
C LYS A 177 8.12 -7.86 10.00
N ARG A 178 8.19 -8.09 8.67
CA ARG A 178 9.45 -8.20 7.94
C ARG A 178 10.32 -6.96 8.13
N SER A 179 9.76 -5.77 7.99
CA SER A 179 10.48 -4.51 8.21
C SER A 179 11.00 -4.38 9.65
N LYS A 180 10.17 -4.75 10.64
CA LYS A 180 10.58 -4.75 12.05
C LYS A 180 11.71 -5.74 12.33
N VAL A 181 11.70 -6.93 11.72
CA VAL A 181 12.78 -7.92 11.86
C VAL A 181 14.10 -7.34 11.34
N ILE A 182 14.12 -6.75 10.15
CA ILE A 182 15.33 -6.14 9.58
C ILE A 182 15.84 -5.01 10.48
N SER A 183 14.96 -4.12 10.93
CA SER A 183 15.34 -3.03 11.85
C SER A 183 15.87 -3.54 13.19
N THR A 184 15.38 -4.69 13.67
CA THR A 184 15.87 -5.31 14.90
C THR A 184 17.26 -5.91 14.71
N ILE A 185 17.52 -6.55 13.57
CA ILE A 185 18.85 -7.07 13.23
C ILE A 185 19.87 -5.91 13.19
N ARG A 186 19.53 -4.81 12.52
CA ARG A 186 20.40 -3.61 12.49
C ARG A 186 20.71 -3.11 13.88
N ARG A 187 19.70 -2.83 14.69
CA ARG A 187 19.91 -2.34 16.08
C ARG A 187 20.74 -3.28 16.92
N TYR A 188 20.59 -4.60 16.72
CA TYR A 188 21.39 -5.58 17.45
C TYR A 188 22.86 -5.51 17.04
N LEU A 189 23.15 -5.50 15.74
CA LEU A 189 24.52 -5.43 15.24
C LEU A 189 25.20 -4.09 15.58
N ASP A 190 24.49 -2.97 15.41
CA ASP A 190 24.97 -1.64 15.82
C ASP A 190 25.30 -1.61 17.32
N GLY A 191 24.43 -2.19 18.15
CA GLY A 191 24.65 -2.32 19.60
C GLY A 191 25.83 -3.22 19.98
N GLN A 192 26.30 -4.09 19.08
CA GLN A 192 27.52 -4.89 19.22
C GLN A 192 28.76 -4.19 18.64
N GLY A 193 28.62 -2.96 18.15
CA GLY A 193 29.71 -2.18 17.58
C GLY A 193 30.05 -2.57 16.14
N PHE A 194 29.16 -3.23 15.42
CA PHE A 194 29.31 -3.42 13.99
C PHE A 194 28.89 -2.16 13.23
N MET A 195 29.54 -1.90 12.10
CA MET A 195 29.22 -0.81 11.16
C MET A 195 28.49 -1.37 9.95
N GLU A 196 27.31 -0.85 9.62
CA GLU A 196 26.64 -1.18 8.34
C GLU A 196 27.40 -0.50 7.19
N VAL A 197 27.70 -1.26 6.15
CA VAL A 197 28.39 -0.78 4.96
C VAL A 197 27.63 -1.19 3.70
N GLU A 198 27.87 -0.47 2.61
CA GLU A 198 27.40 -0.81 1.28
C GLU A 198 28.60 -1.06 0.37
N THR A 199 28.60 -2.21 -0.31
CA THR A 199 29.66 -2.60 -1.24
C THR A 199 29.13 -2.70 -2.67
N PRO A 200 29.99 -2.63 -3.71
CA PRO A 200 29.55 -2.62 -5.10
C PRO A 200 28.69 -3.83 -5.48
N MET A 201 27.57 -3.58 -6.17
CA MET A 201 26.72 -4.62 -6.75
C MET A 201 27.22 -5.10 -8.11
N LEU A 202 27.82 -4.21 -8.90
CA LEU A 202 28.49 -4.52 -10.16
C LEU A 202 29.97 -4.76 -9.89
N VAL A 203 30.48 -5.88 -10.33
CA VAL A 203 31.85 -6.32 -10.06
C VAL A 203 32.48 -6.92 -11.33
N SER A 204 33.79 -6.73 -11.50
CA SER A 204 34.53 -7.38 -12.62
C SER A 204 34.62 -8.89 -12.40
N ASN A 205 34.83 -9.31 -11.13
CA ASN A 205 34.94 -10.71 -10.74
C ASN A 205 33.91 -11.07 -9.70
N ALA A 206 32.98 -11.95 -10.04
CA ALA A 206 32.06 -12.54 -9.07
C ALA A 206 32.80 -13.65 -8.30
N GLY A 207 32.88 -13.51 -6.98
CA GLY A 207 33.54 -14.44 -6.09
C GLY A 207 32.93 -14.48 -4.69
N GLY A 208 33.50 -15.32 -3.80
CA GLY A 208 32.99 -15.53 -2.44
C GLY A 208 31.90 -16.59 -2.33
N ALA A 209 31.47 -17.19 -3.46
CA ALA A 209 30.53 -18.29 -3.54
C ALA A 209 30.73 -19.07 -4.84
N ALA A 210 30.20 -20.30 -4.90
CA ALA A 210 30.10 -21.07 -6.13
C ALA A 210 28.70 -20.92 -6.72
N ALA A 211 28.53 -19.92 -7.59
CA ALA A 211 27.25 -19.63 -8.25
C ALA A 211 27.49 -19.01 -9.63
N ARG A 212 26.53 -19.16 -10.54
CA ARG A 212 26.55 -18.52 -11.84
C ARG A 212 26.11 -17.05 -11.72
N PRO A 213 26.92 -16.05 -12.14
CA PRO A 213 26.51 -14.64 -12.07
C PRO A 213 25.58 -14.29 -13.23
N PHE A 214 24.80 -13.19 -13.04
CA PHE A 214 24.26 -12.44 -14.18
C PHE A 214 25.34 -11.53 -14.74
N GLU A 215 25.40 -11.43 -16.07
CA GLU A 215 26.37 -10.61 -16.78
C GLU A 215 25.67 -9.40 -17.41
N THR A 216 26.36 -8.27 -17.47
CA THR A 216 25.88 -7.02 -18.07
C THR A 216 27.08 -6.27 -18.67
N HIS A 217 26.80 -5.34 -19.59
CA HIS A 217 27.82 -4.53 -20.24
C HIS A 217 27.78 -3.09 -19.73
N PHE A 218 28.94 -2.52 -19.39
CA PHE A 218 29.09 -1.14 -18.99
C PHE A 218 29.54 -0.28 -20.17
N ASN A 219 28.60 0.34 -20.86
CA ASN A 219 28.83 1.03 -22.12
C ASN A 219 29.91 2.14 -22.06
N ALA A 220 30.03 2.85 -20.94
CA ALA A 220 30.98 3.97 -20.83
C ALA A 220 32.44 3.52 -20.78
N LEU A 221 32.72 2.31 -20.32
CA LEU A 221 34.08 1.74 -20.24
C LEU A 221 34.31 0.61 -21.24
N ASP A 222 33.27 0.21 -22.00
CA ASP A 222 33.28 -0.93 -22.92
C ASP A 222 33.76 -2.21 -22.22
N GLU A 223 33.24 -2.47 -21.00
CA GLU A 223 33.63 -3.59 -20.14
C GLU A 223 32.43 -4.45 -19.74
N ASP A 224 32.64 -5.77 -19.68
CA ASP A 224 31.65 -6.69 -19.14
C ASP A 224 31.76 -6.76 -17.62
N LEU A 225 30.64 -6.50 -16.95
CA LEU A 225 30.52 -6.59 -15.53
C LEU A 225 29.54 -7.71 -15.12
N LYS A 226 29.63 -8.11 -13.87
CA LYS A 226 28.79 -9.14 -13.28
C LYS A 226 28.02 -8.59 -12.08
N LEU A 227 26.80 -9.06 -11.89
CA LEU A 227 26.12 -8.84 -10.61
C LEU A 227 26.77 -9.75 -9.55
N ARG A 228 27.03 -9.19 -8.37
CA ARG A 228 27.67 -9.92 -7.27
C ARG A 228 26.86 -11.15 -6.85
N ILE A 229 27.54 -12.25 -6.59
CA ILE A 229 26.96 -13.51 -6.08
C ILE A 229 27.14 -13.67 -4.57
N SER A 230 27.97 -12.81 -3.93
CA SER A 230 28.28 -12.80 -2.50
C SER A 230 28.77 -11.42 -2.09
N LEU A 231 28.66 -11.12 -0.79
CA LEU A 231 29.19 -9.92 -0.14
C LEU A 231 30.61 -10.11 0.40
N GLU A 232 31.08 -11.36 0.47
CA GLU A 232 32.23 -11.80 1.25
C GLU A 232 33.52 -11.07 0.90
N LEU A 233 33.87 -10.98 -0.40
CA LEU A 233 35.17 -10.46 -0.79
C LEU A 233 35.36 -8.98 -0.43
N TYR A 234 34.35 -8.18 -0.60
CA TYR A 234 34.42 -6.75 -0.27
C TYR A 234 34.42 -6.51 1.23
N LEU A 235 33.63 -7.25 2.00
CA LEU A 235 33.67 -7.16 3.47
C LEU A 235 35.04 -7.57 4.00
N LYS A 236 35.68 -8.61 3.47
CA LYS A 236 37.06 -9.00 3.82
C LYS A 236 38.07 -7.89 3.50
N ARG A 237 37.93 -7.18 2.39
CA ARG A 237 38.79 -6.04 2.07
C ARG A 237 38.65 -4.91 3.06
N LEU A 238 37.44 -4.61 3.53
CA LEU A 238 37.20 -3.61 4.57
C LEU A 238 37.86 -4.01 5.90
N ILE A 239 37.78 -5.30 6.27
CA ILE A 239 38.46 -5.83 7.46
C ILE A 239 39.98 -5.68 7.33
N VAL A 240 40.56 -6.02 6.17
CA VAL A 240 42.00 -5.79 5.89
C VAL A 240 42.35 -4.31 5.97
N GLY A 241 41.42 -3.41 5.58
CA GLY A 241 41.57 -1.97 5.69
C GLY A 241 41.43 -1.42 7.11
N GLY A 242 41.24 -2.28 8.12
CA GLY A 242 41.16 -1.91 9.53
C GLY A 242 39.77 -1.71 10.10
N MET A 243 38.71 -2.01 9.34
CA MET A 243 37.31 -2.00 9.83
C MET A 243 37.02 -3.34 10.52
N GLU A 244 37.22 -3.43 11.81
CA GLU A 244 37.19 -4.70 12.56
C GLU A 244 35.84 -5.40 12.57
N ARG A 245 34.74 -4.63 12.53
CA ARG A 245 33.36 -5.16 12.61
C ARG A 245 32.49 -4.48 11.57
N VAL A 246 32.19 -5.20 10.51
CA VAL A 246 31.33 -4.72 9.41
C VAL A 246 30.24 -5.71 9.11
N TYR A 247 29.09 -5.22 8.66
CA TYR A 247 28.03 -6.04 8.10
C TYR A 247 27.37 -5.32 6.93
N GLU A 248 26.73 -6.08 6.09
CA GLU A 248 25.90 -5.57 4.99
C GLU A 248 24.61 -6.38 4.88
N ILE A 249 23.46 -5.70 4.83
CA ILE A 249 22.19 -6.28 4.45
C ILE A 249 21.92 -5.92 3.00
N GLY A 250 22.55 -6.66 2.10
CA GLY A 250 22.55 -6.42 0.66
C GLY A 250 21.95 -7.56 -0.14
N ARG A 251 21.61 -7.27 -1.39
CA ARG A 251 21.15 -8.28 -2.36
C ARG A 251 22.35 -8.93 -3.02
N VAL A 252 22.25 -10.24 -3.24
CA VAL A 252 23.14 -11.03 -4.09
C VAL A 252 22.30 -11.68 -5.17
N PHE A 253 22.91 -11.99 -6.32
CA PHE A 253 22.20 -12.46 -7.49
C PHE A 253 22.84 -13.75 -7.99
N ARG A 254 22.05 -14.79 -8.20
CA ARG A 254 22.52 -16.09 -8.68
C ARG A 254 21.67 -16.50 -9.87
N ASN A 255 22.27 -16.52 -11.05
CA ASN A 255 21.61 -16.91 -12.31
C ASN A 255 21.49 -18.44 -12.40
N GLU A 256 20.67 -18.98 -11.49
CA GLU A 256 20.42 -20.41 -11.32
C GLU A 256 18.92 -20.68 -11.52
N GLY A 257 18.46 -21.87 -11.13
CA GLY A 257 17.05 -22.23 -11.29
C GLY A 257 16.11 -21.43 -10.38
N LEU A 258 14.84 -21.37 -10.77
CA LEU A 258 13.75 -20.79 -10.02
C LEU A 258 12.91 -21.91 -9.40
N ASP A 259 12.72 -21.90 -8.08
CA ASP A 259 11.83 -22.80 -7.38
C ASP A 259 11.08 -22.08 -6.23
N THR A 260 10.35 -22.82 -5.41
CA THR A 260 9.56 -22.26 -4.30
C THR A 260 10.41 -21.61 -3.20
N ARG A 261 11.73 -21.83 -3.17
CA ARG A 261 12.66 -21.35 -2.14
C ARG A 261 13.79 -20.49 -2.69
N HIS A 262 14.03 -20.53 -3.99
CA HIS A 262 15.13 -19.83 -4.64
C HIS A 262 14.59 -18.88 -5.71
N ASN A 263 14.97 -17.62 -5.59
CA ASN A 263 14.80 -16.58 -6.60
C ASN A 263 16.19 -16.11 -7.05
N PRO A 264 16.34 -15.69 -8.31
CA PRO A 264 17.61 -15.13 -8.80
C PRO A 264 17.99 -13.81 -8.10
#